data_5c380a119790be7e19c4fd30b6f999e3
#
_entry.id   5c380a119790be7e19c4fd30b6f999e3
#
_cell.length_a   1.000
_cell.length_b   1.000
_cell.length_c   1.000
_cell.angle_alpha   90.00
_cell.angle_beta   90.00
_cell.angle_gamma   90.00
#
_symmetry.space_group_name_H-M   'P 1'
#
loop_
_entity.id
_entity.type
_entity.pdbx_description
1 polymer ?
#
loop_
_entity_poly.entity_id
_entity_poly.type
_entity_poly.pdbx_seq_one_letter_code
_entity_poly.pdbx_strand_id
1 'polypeptide(L)'
;REYIDTGDIMKKNARGEYFFEGRASGMISRYDGYKIYPNALENAVTSSSYVEDVMISEYYDESNFGAMPLIYVVLSKESKGIDIKDIIKNIIDNYILSNNNMSFRDIPTKWKVVDELPYTTALKKDYKKIKENGIDGSEISIVCHETNMGLDYYDIVMPTKGKKLIKK
;
A
#
# COMPACT_ATOMS: atom_id res chain seq x y z
N ARG A 1 1.31 35.15 6.84
CA ARG A 1 1.12 33.84 7.47
C ARG A 1 2.44 33.11 7.57
N GLU A 2 2.88 32.87 8.77
CA GLU A 2 4.13 32.17 9.03
C GLU A 2 3.87 30.70 9.33
N TYR A 3 4.69 29.84 8.80
CA TYR A 3 4.69 28.43 9.14
C TYR A 3 6.10 27.86 8.97
N ILE A 4 6.39 26.85 9.75
CA ILE A 4 7.67 26.17 9.71
C ILE A 4 7.52 24.93 8.84
N ASP A 5 8.40 24.75 7.87
CA ASP A 5 8.42 23.56 7.06
C ASP A 5 9.11 22.45 7.83
N THR A 6 8.32 21.53 8.38
CA THR A 6 8.83 20.38 9.12
C THR A 6 9.03 19.16 8.20
N GLY A 7 8.64 19.27 6.94
CA GLY A 7 8.64 18.14 6.01
C GLY A 7 7.47 17.19 6.20
N ASP A 8 6.51 17.54 7.06
CA ASP A 8 5.32 16.74 7.30
C ASP A 8 4.14 17.26 6.48
N ILE A 9 3.30 16.33 6.02
CA ILE A 9 2.08 16.66 5.31
C ILE A 9 0.93 16.62 6.30
N MET A 10 0.20 17.72 6.37
CA MET A 10 -0.95 17.87 7.27
C MET A 10 -2.20 18.15 6.44
N LYS A 11 -3.29 17.52 6.81
CA LYS A 11 -4.58 17.74 6.19
C LYS A 11 -5.50 18.48 7.14
N LYS A 12 -6.18 19.49 6.63
CA LYS A 12 -7.12 20.29 7.41
C LYS A 12 -8.54 19.86 7.11
N ASN A 13 -9.31 19.56 8.14
CA ASN A 13 -10.73 19.24 7.98
C ASN A 13 -11.59 20.50 7.95
N ALA A 14 -12.91 20.32 7.79
CA ALA A 14 -13.87 21.42 7.73
C ALA A 14 -13.93 22.26 9.03
N ARG A 15 -13.52 21.69 10.17
CA ARG A 15 -13.48 22.38 11.47
C ARG A 15 -12.18 23.15 11.70
N GLY A 16 -11.25 23.06 10.76
CA GLY A 16 -9.95 23.73 10.91
C GLY A 16 -8.91 22.92 11.66
N GLU A 17 -9.20 21.68 12.01
CA GLU A 17 -8.25 20.79 12.68
C GLU A 17 -7.28 20.18 11.66
N TYR A 18 -6.02 20.02 12.07
CA TYR A 18 -4.98 19.42 11.22
C TYR A 18 -4.71 17.98 11.60
N PHE A 19 -4.59 17.13 10.60
CA PHE A 19 -4.23 15.72 10.76
C PHE A 19 -2.94 15.43 10.04
N PHE A 20 -2.08 14.64 10.67
CA PHE A 20 -0.84 14.20 10.04
C PHE A 20 -1.15 13.17 8.94
N GLU A 21 -0.73 13.46 7.71
CA GLU A 21 -0.89 12.55 6.55
C GLU A 21 0.38 11.76 6.26
N GLY A 22 1.53 12.29 6.60
CA GLY A 22 2.81 11.67 6.34
C GLY A 22 3.90 12.69 6.11
N ARG A 23 5.08 12.21 5.76
CA ARG A 23 6.18 13.09 5.42
C ARG A 23 6.24 13.30 3.91
N ALA A 24 6.51 14.52 3.50
CA ALA A 24 6.64 14.87 2.08
C ALA A 24 7.70 14.02 1.38
N SER A 25 8.79 13.70 2.07
CA SER A 25 9.87 12.86 1.53
C SER A 25 9.48 11.41 1.32
N GLY A 26 8.43 10.93 2.01
CA GLY A 26 7.94 9.56 1.87
C GLY A 26 6.74 9.43 0.94
N MET A 27 6.25 10.54 0.41
CA MET A 27 5.09 10.54 -0.46
C MET A 27 5.39 9.85 -1.79
N ILE A 28 4.41 9.06 -2.27
CA ILE A 28 4.49 8.42 -3.58
C ILE A 28 3.68 9.25 -4.57
N SER A 29 4.33 9.72 -5.62
CA SER A 29 3.66 10.39 -6.72
C SER A 29 3.41 9.37 -7.82
N ARG A 30 2.15 8.98 -8.00
CA ARG A 30 1.77 8.01 -9.04
C ARG A 30 2.00 8.62 -10.44
N TYR A 31 2.06 7.73 -11.44
CA TYR A 31 2.22 8.14 -12.84
C TYR A 31 1.18 9.17 -13.30
N ASP A 32 -0.02 9.15 -12.70
CA ASP A 32 -1.13 10.05 -13.04
C ASP A 32 -1.15 11.32 -12.19
N GLY A 33 -0.13 11.55 -11.36
CA GLY A 33 -0.02 12.72 -10.50
C GLY A 33 -0.72 12.59 -9.15
N TYR A 34 -1.45 11.49 -8.92
CA TYR A 34 -2.10 11.26 -7.64
C TYR A 34 -1.06 11.02 -6.54
N LYS A 35 -1.27 11.63 -5.38
CA LYS A 35 -0.33 11.56 -4.25
C LYS A 35 -0.80 10.52 -3.24
N ILE A 36 0.05 9.55 -2.94
CA ILE A 36 -0.19 8.53 -1.93
C ILE A 36 0.70 8.81 -0.73
N TYR A 37 0.11 8.77 0.45
CA TYR A 37 0.82 8.98 1.71
C TYR A 37 0.96 7.64 2.43
N PRO A 38 2.16 7.04 2.42
CA PRO A 38 2.35 5.70 2.97
C PRO A 38 1.88 5.54 4.41
N ASN A 39 2.12 6.52 5.27
CA ASN A 39 1.69 6.44 6.67
C ASN A 39 0.18 6.26 6.82
N ALA A 40 -0.59 7.07 6.10
CA ALA A 40 -2.05 6.98 6.15
C ALA A 40 -2.55 5.64 5.63
N LEU A 41 -1.96 5.16 4.55
CA LEU A 41 -2.32 3.88 3.95
C LEU A 41 -1.91 2.71 4.85
N GLU A 42 -0.72 2.75 5.43
CA GLU A 42 -0.27 1.73 6.39
C GLU A 42 -1.18 1.66 7.60
N ASN A 43 -1.59 2.80 8.14
CA ASN A 43 -2.51 2.87 9.27
C ASN A 43 -3.87 2.25 8.93
N ALA A 44 -4.38 2.54 7.75
CA ALA A 44 -5.64 1.96 7.29
C ALA A 44 -5.55 0.43 7.19
N VAL A 45 -4.48 -0.08 6.59
CA VAL A 45 -4.29 -1.53 6.39
C VAL A 45 -4.06 -2.25 7.71
N THR A 46 -3.28 -1.69 8.62
CA THR A 46 -3.03 -2.32 9.92
C THR A 46 -4.24 -2.33 10.85
N SER A 47 -5.29 -1.62 10.51
CA SER A 47 -6.57 -1.71 11.23
C SER A 47 -7.24 -3.07 11.03
N SER A 48 -6.88 -3.80 9.99
CA SER A 48 -7.41 -5.16 9.76
C SER A 48 -6.79 -6.15 10.75
N SER A 49 -7.63 -7.00 11.35
CA SER A 49 -7.14 -8.05 12.25
C SER A 49 -6.29 -9.10 11.55
N TYR A 50 -6.35 -9.18 10.23
CA TYR A 50 -5.53 -10.12 9.44
C TYR A 50 -4.10 -9.64 9.23
N VAL A 51 -3.80 -8.40 9.59
CA VAL A 51 -2.49 -7.78 9.33
C VAL A 51 -1.74 -7.57 10.64
N GLU A 52 -0.53 -8.13 10.73
CA GLU A 52 0.36 -7.87 11.86
C GLU A 52 1.22 -6.63 11.62
N ASP A 53 1.75 -6.50 10.41
CA ASP A 53 2.61 -5.38 10.05
C ASP A 53 2.57 -5.14 8.55
N VAL A 54 2.96 -3.94 8.13
CA VAL A 54 2.88 -3.53 6.73
C VAL A 54 3.91 -2.45 6.41
N MET A 55 4.44 -2.48 5.21
CA MET A 55 5.24 -1.38 4.65
C MET A 55 4.77 -1.09 3.24
N ILE A 56 4.62 0.19 2.95
CA ILE A 56 4.28 0.67 1.61
C ILE A 56 5.57 1.18 0.95
N SER A 57 5.79 0.74 -0.27
CA SER A 57 6.88 1.21 -1.11
C SER A 57 6.33 1.53 -2.50
N GLU A 58 7.21 1.77 -3.44
CA GLU A 58 6.82 2.03 -4.82
C GLU A 58 7.63 1.16 -5.77
N TYR A 59 7.06 0.95 -6.95
CA TYR A 59 7.76 0.30 -8.04
C TYR A 59 7.53 1.10 -9.32
N TYR A 60 8.42 0.95 -10.28
CA TYR A 60 8.24 1.56 -11.59
C TYR A 60 7.37 0.65 -12.45
N ASP A 61 6.23 1.17 -12.88
CA ASP A 61 5.31 0.46 -13.76
C ASP A 61 5.61 0.84 -15.20
N GLU A 62 6.17 -0.09 -15.95
CA GLU A 62 6.53 0.12 -17.34
C GLU A 62 5.32 0.41 -18.24
N SER A 63 4.16 -0.18 -17.92
CA SER A 63 2.95 0.01 -18.70
C SER A 63 2.42 1.44 -18.63
N ASN A 64 2.58 2.09 -17.49
CA ASN A 64 2.11 3.44 -17.24
C ASN A 64 3.25 4.48 -17.21
N PHE A 65 4.49 4.04 -17.34
CA PHE A 65 5.68 4.90 -17.34
C PHE A 65 5.81 5.75 -16.07
N GLY A 66 5.63 5.14 -14.92
CA GLY A 66 5.75 5.88 -13.68
C GLY A 66 5.60 5.03 -12.43
N ALA A 67 5.62 5.69 -11.28
CA ALA A 67 5.55 5.02 -9.99
C ALA A 67 4.14 4.54 -9.67
N MET A 68 4.08 3.37 -9.03
CA MET A 68 2.86 2.78 -8.49
C MET A 68 3.14 2.22 -7.10
N PRO A 69 2.12 2.12 -6.22
CA PRO A 69 2.32 1.63 -4.86
C PRO A 69 2.45 0.11 -4.79
N LEU A 70 3.39 -0.32 -3.97
CA LEU A 70 3.67 -1.73 -3.65
C LEU A 70 3.56 -1.89 -2.13
N ILE A 71 2.85 -2.92 -1.69
CA ILE A 71 2.69 -3.18 -0.27
C ILE A 71 3.31 -4.52 0.12
N TYR A 72 4.04 -4.52 1.24
CA TYR A 72 4.54 -5.72 1.90
C TYR A 72 3.73 -5.95 3.16
N VAL A 73 3.13 -7.12 3.28
CA VAL A 73 2.20 -7.44 4.38
C VAL A 73 2.72 -8.63 5.16
N VAL A 74 2.80 -8.49 6.48
CA VAL A 74 3.00 -9.59 7.40
C VAL A 74 1.62 -9.94 7.96
N LEU A 75 1.19 -11.17 7.74
CA LEU A 75 -0.13 -11.62 8.18
C LEU A 75 -0.13 -12.00 9.66
N SER A 76 -1.24 -11.73 10.32
CA SER A 76 -1.45 -12.09 11.72
C SER A 76 -1.90 -13.54 11.86
N LYS A 77 -1.99 -14.02 13.12
CA LYS A 77 -2.49 -15.36 13.43
C LYS A 77 -3.94 -15.56 13.01
N GLU A 78 -4.73 -14.50 13.05
CA GLU A 78 -6.15 -14.54 12.67
C GLU A 78 -6.37 -14.83 11.20
N SER A 79 -5.36 -14.59 10.37
CA SER A 79 -5.43 -14.88 8.93
C SER A 79 -5.26 -16.37 8.61
N LYS A 80 -4.87 -17.17 9.59
CA LYS A 80 -4.53 -18.58 9.38
C LYS A 80 -5.72 -19.38 8.86
N GLY A 81 -5.51 -20.10 7.75
CA GLY A 81 -6.57 -20.89 7.12
C GLY A 81 -7.50 -20.10 6.20
N ILE A 82 -7.30 -18.79 6.06
CA ILE A 82 -8.09 -17.96 5.18
C ILE A 82 -7.33 -17.75 3.87
N ASP A 83 -8.03 -17.85 2.75
CA ASP A 83 -7.44 -17.64 1.42
C ASP A 83 -6.90 -16.22 1.33
N ILE A 84 -5.67 -16.08 0.81
CA ILE A 84 -5.01 -14.77 0.67
C ILE A 84 -5.84 -13.80 -0.17
N LYS A 85 -6.54 -14.28 -1.18
CA LYS A 85 -7.40 -13.45 -2.01
C LYS A 85 -8.53 -12.82 -1.19
N ASP A 86 -9.13 -13.61 -0.28
CA ASP A 86 -10.19 -13.13 0.61
C ASP A 86 -9.64 -12.13 1.62
N ILE A 87 -8.42 -12.34 2.11
CA ILE A 87 -7.75 -11.41 3.02
C ILE A 87 -7.54 -10.06 2.34
N ILE A 88 -6.98 -10.07 1.14
CA ILE A 88 -6.71 -8.84 0.36
C ILE A 88 -8.02 -8.11 0.07
N LYS A 89 -9.05 -8.85 -0.37
CA LYS A 89 -10.36 -8.27 -0.63
C LYS A 89 -10.94 -7.60 0.62
N ASN A 90 -10.84 -8.26 1.75
CA ASN A 90 -11.30 -7.71 3.03
C ASN A 90 -10.58 -6.40 3.37
N ILE A 91 -9.26 -6.36 3.19
CA ILE A 91 -8.47 -5.17 3.48
C ILE A 91 -8.86 -4.03 2.55
N ILE A 92 -8.96 -4.28 1.27
CA ILE A 92 -9.29 -3.25 0.29
C ILE A 92 -10.70 -2.71 0.53
N ASP A 93 -11.69 -3.58 0.64
CA ASP A 93 -13.09 -3.16 0.75
C ASP A 93 -13.40 -2.47 2.07
N ASN A 94 -12.89 -3.00 3.18
CA ASN A 94 -13.30 -2.56 4.51
C ASN A 94 -12.36 -1.56 5.17
N TYR A 95 -11.13 -1.41 4.69
CA TYR A 95 -10.15 -0.55 5.33
C TYR A 95 -9.57 0.52 4.41
N ILE A 96 -9.55 0.30 3.11
CA ILE A 96 -9.10 1.30 2.15
C ILE A 96 -10.30 2.02 1.53
N LEU A 97 -11.17 1.29 0.85
CA LEU A 97 -12.30 1.92 0.13
C LEU A 97 -13.39 2.45 1.06
N SER A 98 -13.53 1.92 2.25
CA SER A 98 -14.45 2.45 3.26
C SER A 98 -13.95 3.73 3.93
N ASN A 99 -12.66 4.05 3.75
CA ASN A 99 -12.07 5.24 4.33
C ASN A 99 -12.39 6.46 3.46
N ASN A 100 -13.07 7.46 4.03
CA ASN A 100 -13.51 8.65 3.32
C ASN A 100 -12.37 9.48 2.74
N ASN A 101 -11.15 9.29 3.25
CA ASN A 101 -9.96 10.02 2.79
C ASN A 101 -9.18 9.26 1.72
N MET A 102 -9.67 8.10 1.30
CA MET A 102 -8.99 7.25 0.33
C MET A 102 -9.90 6.92 -0.86
N SER A 103 -9.29 6.51 -1.96
CA SER A 103 -9.99 6.18 -3.20
C SER A 103 -9.37 4.93 -3.83
N PHE A 104 -9.89 4.53 -4.98
CA PHE A 104 -9.31 3.44 -5.78
C PHE A 104 -7.83 3.68 -6.10
N ARG A 105 -7.41 4.94 -6.22
CA ARG A 105 -6.01 5.28 -6.51
C ARG A 105 -5.06 5.02 -5.35
N ASP A 106 -5.58 4.85 -4.14
CA ASP A 106 -4.76 4.48 -2.97
C ASP A 106 -4.51 2.99 -2.87
N ILE A 107 -5.23 2.16 -3.62
CA ILE A 107 -5.05 0.71 -3.58
C ILE A 107 -3.66 0.34 -4.09
N PRO A 108 -2.83 -0.33 -3.28
CA PRO A 108 -1.57 -0.85 -3.79
C PRO A 108 -1.82 -1.84 -4.92
N THR A 109 -1.11 -1.65 -6.02
CA THR A 109 -1.31 -2.48 -7.21
C THR A 109 -0.47 -3.75 -7.22
N LYS A 110 0.53 -3.82 -6.34
CA LYS A 110 1.28 -5.04 -6.08
C LYS A 110 1.32 -5.33 -4.60
N TRP A 111 1.06 -6.57 -4.24
CA TRP A 111 1.03 -7.07 -2.87
C TRP A 111 2.00 -8.22 -2.72
N LYS A 112 2.84 -8.16 -1.71
CA LYS A 112 3.71 -9.27 -1.34
C LYS A 112 3.47 -9.65 0.10
N VAL A 113 3.17 -10.93 0.35
CA VAL A 113 3.07 -11.47 1.70
C VAL A 113 4.45 -11.94 2.11
N VAL A 114 4.95 -11.41 3.21
CA VAL A 114 6.29 -11.68 3.72
C VAL A 114 6.23 -12.11 5.18
N ASP A 115 7.28 -12.80 5.64
CA ASP A 115 7.32 -13.28 7.01
C ASP A 115 7.72 -12.20 8.00
N GLU A 116 8.56 -11.27 7.56
CA GLU A 116 9.03 -10.17 8.41
C GLU A 116 9.40 -8.97 7.56
N LEU A 117 9.43 -7.80 8.20
CA LEU A 117 9.84 -6.56 7.58
C LEU A 117 11.18 -6.08 8.15
N PRO A 118 11.99 -5.36 7.36
CA PRO A 118 13.25 -4.84 7.87
C PRO A 118 13.03 -3.65 8.81
N TYR A 119 13.75 -3.67 9.93
CA TYR A 119 13.77 -2.60 10.91
C TYR A 119 15.20 -2.14 11.11
N THR A 120 15.36 -0.85 11.40
CA THR A 120 16.65 -0.28 11.76
C THR A 120 17.01 -0.67 13.21
N THR A 121 18.25 -0.42 13.61
CA THR A 121 18.69 -0.63 14.99
C THR A 121 17.89 0.23 15.98
N ALA A 122 17.30 1.33 15.53
CA ALA A 122 16.44 2.18 16.35
C ALA A 122 14.98 1.67 16.39
N LEU A 123 14.70 0.48 15.90
CA LEU A 123 13.39 -0.17 15.86
C LEU A 123 12.36 0.57 15.02
N LYS A 124 12.81 1.25 13.99
CA LYS A 124 11.95 1.90 13.00
C LYS A 124 11.97 1.11 11.71
N LYS A 125 10.87 1.14 10.96
CA LYS A 125 10.80 0.49 9.66
C LYS A 125 11.88 1.04 8.74
N ASP A 126 12.61 0.14 8.10
CA ASP A 126 13.74 0.51 7.23
C ASP A 126 13.28 0.66 5.79
N TYR A 127 12.69 1.80 5.47
CA TYR A 127 12.19 2.11 4.13
C TYR A 127 13.28 2.20 3.09
N LYS A 128 14.47 2.61 3.49
CA LYS A 128 15.63 2.68 2.58
C LYS A 128 16.01 1.30 2.09
N LYS A 129 16.09 0.33 3.00
CA LYS A 129 16.42 -1.05 2.67
C LYS A 129 15.36 -1.68 1.76
N ILE A 130 14.09 -1.42 2.04
CA ILE A 130 12.98 -1.90 1.22
C ILE A 130 13.07 -1.31 -0.20
N LYS A 131 13.36 -0.04 -0.31
CA LYS A 131 13.45 0.65 -1.60
C LYS A 131 14.63 0.15 -2.43
N GLU A 132 15.75 -0.11 -1.79
CA GLU A 132 16.98 -0.55 -2.48
C GLU A 132 16.96 -2.02 -2.87
N ASN A 133 16.49 -2.88 -1.97
CA ASN A 133 16.60 -4.33 -2.12
C ASN A 133 15.28 -5.04 -2.32
N GLY A 134 14.16 -4.48 -1.85
CA GLY A 134 12.89 -5.16 -1.81
C GLY A 134 12.93 -6.39 -0.91
N ILE A 135 11.89 -7.18 -0.96
CA ILE A 135 11.82 -8.50 -0.31
C ILE A 135 11.24 -9.48 -1.34
N ASP A 136 11.91 -10.60 -1.51
CA ASP A 136 11.42 -11.64 -2.42
C ASP A 136 10.14 -12.26 -1.87
N GLY A 137 9.25 -12.62 -2.78
CA GLY A 137 8.00 -13.25 -2.44
C GLY A 137 7.07 -13.31 -3.65
N SER A 138 6.03 -14.11 -3.53
CA SER A 138 5.01 -14.19 -4.59
C SER A 138 4.28 -12.85 -4.69
N GLU A 139 4.20 -12.34 -5.89
CA GLU A 139 3.62 -11.03 -6.16
C GLU A 139 2.18 -11.19 -6.64
N ILE A 140 1.25 -10.59 -5.90
CA ILE A 140 -0.16 -10.56 -6.23
C ILE A 140 -0.44 -9.18 -6.82
N SER A 141 -1.11 -9.14 -7.95
CA SER A 141 -1.41 -7.89 -8.64
C SER A 141 -2.86 -7.49 -8.46
N ILE A 142 -3.09 -6.19 -8.31
CA ILE A 142 -4.44 -5.61 -8.29
C ILE A 142 -4.57 -4.78 -9.55
N VAL A 143 -5.61 -5.09 -10.34
CA VAL A 143 -5.94 -4.34 -11.54
C VAL A 143 -7.18 -3.51 -11.25
N CYS A 144 -7.02 -2.21 -11.25
CA CYS A 144 -8.14 -1.28 -11.01
C CYS A 144 -8.71 -0.81 -12.33
N HIS A 145 -10.04 -0.82 -12.42
CA HIS A 145 -10.78 -0.40 -13.61
C HIS A 145 -11.60 0.84 -13.27
N GLU A 146 -11.23 1.96 -13.85
CA GLU A 146 -11.97 3.20 -13.73
C GLU A 146 -12.93 3.32 -14.92
N THR A 147 -14.22 3.47 -14.63
CA THR A 147 -15.24 3.60 -15.68
C THR A 147 -15.73 5.05 -15.74
N ASN A 148 -16.16 5.46 -16.92
CA ASN A 148 -16.73 6.81 -17.12
C ASN A 148 -18.07 6.99 -16.40
N MET A 149 -18.65 5.90 -15.88
CA MET A 149 -19.94 5.91 -15.19
C MET A 149 -19.80 5.90 -13.67
N GLY A 150 -18.57 6.04 -13.14
CA GLY A 150 -18.32 6.03 -11.71
C GLY A 150 -18.45 4.66 -11.04
N LEU A 151 -18.47 3.60 -11.84
CA LEU A 151 -18.56 2.23 -11.34
C LEU A 151 -17.17 1.59 -11.33
N ASP A 152 -16.27 2.15 -10.54
CA ASP A 152 -14.93 1.64 -10.44
C ASP A 152 -14.91 0.29 -9.72
N TYR A 153 -14.07 -0.60 -10.21
CA TYR A 153 -13.91 -1.93 -9.61
C TYR A 153 -12.47 -2.41 -9.76
N TYR A 154 -12.13 -3.47 -9.05
CA TYR A 154 -10.79 -4.04 -9.12
C TYR A 154 -10.83 -5.55 -9.20
N ASP A 155 -9.78 -6.12 -9.78
CA ASP A 155 -9.57 -7.57 -9.84
C ASP A 155 -8.28 -7.92 -9.09
N ILE A 156 -8.31 -9.05 -8.39
CA ILE A 156 -7.13 -9.60 -7.72
C ILE A 156 -6.56 -10.70 -8.62
N VAL A 157 -5.33 -10.49 -9.07
CA VAL A 157 -4.65 -11.43 -9.98
C VAL A 157 -3.57 -12.16 -9.22
N MET A 158 -3.78 -13.47 -9.02
CA MET A 158 -2.82 -14.30 -8.33
C MET A 158 -1.65 -14.68 -9.24
N PRO A 159 -0.46 -14.96 -8.67
CA PRO A 159 0.69 -15.37 -9.47
C PRO A 159 0.42 -16.71 -10.14
N THR A 160 0.92 -16.83 -11.37
CA THR A 160 0.75 -18.05 -12.18
C THR A 160 1.62 -19.18 -11.66
N LYS A 161 1.02 -20.31 -11.30
CA LYS A 161 1.74 -21.48 -10.78
C LYS A 161 2.81 -22.01 -11.72
N GLY A 162 2.62 -21.89 -13.04
CA GLY A 162 3.57 -22.37 -14.04
C GLY A 162 4.93 -21.71 -14.01
N LYS A 163 5.05 -20.50 -13.50
CA LYS A 163 6.32 -19.79 -13.41
C LYS A 163 7.29 -20.41 -12.41
N LYS A 164 6.79 -21.14 -11.42
CA LYS A 164 7.64 -21.81 -10.43
C LYS A 164 8.38 -23.01 -10.99
N LEU A 165 7.84 -23.65 -12.03
CA LEU A 165 8.41 -24.83 -12.64
C LEU A 165 9.57 -24.51 -13.59
N ILE A 166 9.67 -23.28 -14.02
CA ILE A 166 10.69 -22.81 -14.97
C ILE A 166 12.00 -22.45 -14.24
N LYS A 167 11.92 -22.21 -12.95
CA LYS A 167 13.08 -21.87 -12.12
C LYS A 167 13.77 -23.14 -11.62
N LYS A 168 14.46 -23.78 -12.47
CA LYS A 168 15.28 -24.90 -12.04
C LYS A 168 16.76 -24.58 -12.14
#